data_30c7b283503557ff10bbcb6b90569194
#
_entry.id   30c7b283503557ff10bbcb6b90569194
#
_cell.length_a   1.000
_cell.length_b   1.000
_cell.length_c   1.000
_cell.angle_alpha   90.00
_cell.angle_beta   90.00
_cell.angle_gamma   90.00
#
_symmetry.space_group_name_H-M   'P 1'
#
loop_
_entity.id
_entity.type
_entity.pdbx_description
1 polymer ?
#
loop_
_entity_poly.entity_id
_entity_poly.type
_entity_poly.pdbx_seq_one_letter_code
_entity_poly.pdbx_strand_id
1 'polypeptide(L)'
;HIVKSVEGNEKIDTTFLEKKYTTINPKHFDVIIEGMEKVIKKSDGTANNIKSNSISICGKTGTAQNPHGEDHSIFIAFAPKENPEIAIAVYIENGGWGSTWAAPIAGLMIEKYLKADINLDVEKFITNGVINSK
;
A
#
# COMPACT_ATOMS: atom_id res chain seq x y z
N HIS A 1 7.27 -1.88 -14.81
CA HIS A 1 7.50 -0.66 -15.59
C HIS A 1 6.37 0.33 -15.38
N ILE A 2 6.67 1.49 -14.84
CA ILE A 2 5.67 2.51 -14.45
C ILE A 2 5.24 3.35 -15.66
N VAL A 3 6.13 3.55 -16.64
CA VAL A 3 5.87 4.35 -17.82
C VAL A 3 5.14 3.51 -18.87
N LYS A 4 3.92 3.88 -19.22
CA LYS A 4 3.12 3.21 -20.25
C LYS A 4 3.52 3.63 -21.65
N SER A 5 3.77 4.90 -21.86
CA SER A 5 4.19 5.49 -23.12
C SER A 5 4.84 6.84 -22.88
N VAL A 6 5.67 7.27 -23.82
CA VAL A 6 6.26 8.62 -23.87
C VAL A 6 5.79 9.22 -25.18
N GLU A 7 5.18 10.41 -25.12
CA GLU A 7 4.71 11.12 -26.32
C GLU A 7 5.90 11.38 -27.28
N GLY A 8 5.73 11.06 -28.55
CA GLY A 8 6.78 11.18 -29.57
C GLY A 8 7.81 10.04 -29.62
N ASN A 9 7.66 9.00 -28.77
CA ASN A 9 8.50 7.80 -28.82
C ASN A 9 7.64 6.52 -28.80
N GLU A 10 7.41 5.94 -29.97
CA GLU A 10 6.60 4.72 -30.12
C GLU A 10 7.32 3.42 -29.74
N LYS A 11 8.62 3.48 -29.47
CA LYS A 11 9.39 2.29 -29.08
C LYS A 11 9.37 2.13 -27.57
N ILE A 12 8.53 1.22 -27.08
CA ILE A 12 8.61 0.74 -25.70
C ILE A 12 9.88 -0.12 -25.58
N ASP A 13 10.74 0.23 -24.63
CA ASP A 13 11.89 -0.60 -24.31
C ASP A 13 11.40 -1.94 -23.70
N THR A 14 11.48 -2.99 -24.50
CA THR A 14 10.98 -4.32 -24.13
C THR A 14 11.76 -4.97 -22.99
N THR A 15 12.97 -4.48 -22.69
CA THR A 15 13.77 -5.01 -21.56
C THR A 15 13.06 -4.86 -20.22
N PHE A 16 12.16 -3.88 -20.09
CA PHE A 16 11.35 -3.68 -18.88
C PHE A 16 10.11 -4.58 -18.80
N LEU A 17 9.77 -5.29 -19.87
CA LEU A 17 8.64 -6.22 -19.89
C LEU A 17 9.05 -7.63 -19.46
N GLU A 18 10.34 -7.92 -19.42
CA GLU A 18 10.84 -9.23 -18.99
C GLU A 18 10.66 -9.41 -17.48
N LYS A 19 10.09 -10.55 -17.09
CA LYS A 19 9.97 -10.91 -15.68
C LYS A 19 11.34 -11.19 -15.10
N LYS A 20 11.71 -10.45 -14.07
CA LYS A 20 12.92 -10.67 -13.29
C LYS A 20 12.60 -11.53 -12.09
N TYR A 21 13.38 -12.59 -11.90
CA TYR A 21 13.24 -13.50 -10.77
C TYR A 21 14.34 -13.23 -9.75
N THR A 22 13.97 -13.32 -8.47
CA THR A 22 14.96 -13.30 -7.39
C THR A 22 15.61 -14.67 -7.22
N THR A 23 16.85 -14.69 -6.72
CA THR A 23 17.56 -15.92 -6.32
C THR A 23 17.20 -16.39 -4.91
N ILE A 24 16.32 -15.66 -4.21
CA ILE A 24 15.89 -15.98 -2.84
C ILE A 24 14.99 -17.22 -2.88
N ASN A 25 15.23 -18.16 -1.97
CA ASN A 25 14.40 -19.37 -1.87
C ASN A 25 12.94 -18.97 -1.51
N PRO A 26 11.94 -19.47 -2.27
CA PRO A 26 10.52 -19.13 -2.07
C PRO A 26 10.01 -19.28 -0.63
N LYS A 27 10.49 -20.28 0.11
CA LYS A 27 10.10 -20.50 1.52
C LYS A 27 10.31 -19.31 2.45
N HIS A 28 11.22 -18.41 2.11
CA HIS A 28 11.48 -17.22 2.92
C HIS A 28 10.40 -16.15 2.72
N PHE A 29 9.73 -16.16 1.57
CA PHE A 29 8.61 -15.24 1.31
C PHE A 29 7.40 -15.55 2.16
N ASP A 30 7.11 -16.83 2.43
CA ASP A 30 5.95 -17.23 3.23
C ASP A 30 5.97 -16.57 4.61
N VAL A 31 7.13 -16.57 5.27
CA VAL A 31 7.31 -15.93 6.59
C VAL A 31 7.08 -14.41 6.52
N ILE A 32 7.58 -13.77 5.47
CA ILE A 32 7.40 -12.32 5.26
C ILE A 32 5.94 -12.00 4.98
N ILE A 33 5.27 -12.76 4.11
CA ILE A 33 3.86 -12.59 3.75
C ILE A 33 2.97 -12.74 4.99
N GLU A 34 3.22 -13.76 5.82
CA GLU A 34 2.51 -13.92 7.09
C GLU A 34 2.74 -12.73 8.04
N GLY A 35 3.97 -12.23 8.10
CA GLY A 35 4.30 -11.01 8.86
C GLY A 35 3.52 -9.80 8.36
N MET A 36 3.47 -9.60 7.04
CA MET A 36 2.72 -8.51 6.39
C MET A 36 1.20 -8.63 6.61
N GLU A 37 0.64 -9.85 6.60
CA GLU A 37 -0.76 -10.06 6.94
C GLU A 37 -1.06 -9.68 8.40
N LYS A 38 -0.18 -10.06 9.33
CA LYS A 38 -0.35 -9.76 10.77
C LYS A 38 -0.34 -8.26 11.07
N VAL A 39 0.35 -7.45 10.28
CA VAL A 39 0.34 -5.97 10.39
C VAL A 39 -1.08 -5.40 10.29
N ILE A 40 -1.96 -6.07 9.56
CA ILE A 40 -3.34 -5.63 9.32
C ILE A 40 -4.35 -6.47 10.13
N LYS A 41 -4.16 -7.79 10.17
CA LYS A 41 -5.15 -8.71 10.73
C LYS A 41 -5.18 -8.73 12.25
N LYS A 42 -4.03 -8.59 12.91
CA LYS A 42 -3.94 -8.60 14.37
C LYS A 42 -4.50 -7.30 14.97
N SER A 43 -5.10 -7.41 16.16
CA SER A 43 -5.63 -6.26 16.89
C SER A 43 -4.56 -5.23 17.30
N ASP A 44 -3.32 -5.68 17.49
CA ASP A 44 -2.13 -4.88 17.79
C ASP A 44 -1.30 -4.56 16.53
N GLY A 45 -1.79 -4.91 15.34
CA GLY A 45 -1.13 -4.63 14.08
C GLY A 45 -1.09 -3.14 13.76
N THR A 46 0.06 -2.65 13.29
CA THR A 46 0.29 -1.21 13.06
C THR A 46 -0.61 -0.60 11.97
N ALA A 47 -1.28 -1.42 11.15
CA ALA A 47 -2.28 -0.97 10.17
C ALA A 47 -3.60 -1.73 10.32
N ASN A 48 -3.99 -2.11 11.54
CA ASN A 48 -5.25 -2.80 11.81
C ASN A 48 -6.49 -1.95 11.41
N ASN A 49 -6.35 -0.64 11.38
CA ASN A 49 -7.40 0.29 10.96
C ASN A 49 -7.88 0.12 9.51
N ILE A 50 -7.11 -0.57 8.65
CA ILE A 50 -7.52 -0.89 7.27
C ILE A 50 -7.95 -2.34 7.09
N LYS A 51 -8.21 -3.05 8.18
CA LYS A 51 -8.68 -4.44 8.12
C LYS A 51 -9.99 -4.53 7.37
N SER A 52 -10.01 -5.32 6.30
CA SER A 52 -11.20 -5.67 5.54
C SER A 52 -11.73 -7.05 5.95
N ASN A 53 -13.06 -7.22 5.90
CA ASN A 53 -13.68 -8.53 6.13
C ASN A 53 -13.76 -9.38 4.84
N SER A 54 -13.61 -8.73 3.68
CA SER A 54 -13.76 -9.35 2.37
C SER A 54 -12.45 -9.54 1.61
N ILE A 55 -11.38 -8.85 2.01
CA ILE A 55 -10.09 -8.87 1.31
C ILE A 55 -8.96 -9.19 2.29
N SER A 56 -8.13 -10.17 1.95
CA SER A 56 -6.88 -10.45 2.66
C SER A 56 -5.78 -9.51 2.17
N ILE A 57 -5.46 -8.48 2.95
CA ILE A 57 -4.42 -7.50 2.63
C ILE A 57 -3.13 -7.84 3.37
N CYS A 58 -2.02 -7.82 2.66
CA CYS A 58 -0.68 -7.90 3.21
C CYS A 58 0.03 -6.55 3.04
N GLY A 59 0.56 -5.98 4.13
CA GLY A 59 1.20 -4.66 4.04
C GLY A 59 2.22 -4.38 5.13
N LYS A 60 2.92 -3.25 4.98
CA LYS A 60 3.89 -2.77 5.96
C LYS A 60 3.88 -1.25 6.02
N THR A 61 3.75 -0.74 7.23
CA THR A 61 3.90 0.69 7.52
C THR A 61 5.38 1.08 7.53
N GLY A 62 5.67 2.28 7.06
CA GLY A 62 6.96 2.93 7.17
C GLY A 62 6.79 4.38 7.65
N THR A 63 7.84 4.90 8.25
CA THR A 63 7.95 6.32 8.59
C THR A 63 9.35 6.75 8.22
N ALA A 64 9.47 7.69 7.28
CA ALA A 64 10.76 8.23 6.89
C ALA A 64 10.99 9.56 7.62
N GLN A 65 12.09 9.63 8.37
CA GLN A 65 12.45 10.83 9.12
C GLN A 65 12.69 12.01 8.19
N ASN A 66 12.14 13.17 8.56
CA ASN A 66 12.33 14.42 7.86
C ASN A 66 12.95 15.47 8.82
N PRO A 67 14.24 15.82 8.65
CA PRO A 67 14.92 16.78 9.53
C PRO A 67 14.39 18.23 9.40
N HIS A 68 13.54 18.49 8.41
CA HIS A 68 13.04 19.83 8.09
C HIS A 68 11.53 19.99 8.29
N GLY A 69 10.84 18.98 8.84
CA GLY A 69 9.39 19.00 9.05
C GLY A 69 8.90 17.74 9.73
N GLU A 70 7.59 17.49 9.60
CA GLU A 70 7.01 16.22 10.05
C GLU A 70 7.53 15.04 9.22
N ASP A 71 7.63 13.88 9.84
CA ASP A 71 8.05 12.66 9.17
C ASP A 71 7.12 12.30 8.00
N HIS A 72 7.63 11.54 7.05
CA HIS A 72 6.84 11.10 5.89
C HIS A 72 6.13 9.78 6.18
N SER A 73 4.83 9.75 5.92
CA SER A 73 3.99 8.57 6.07
C SER A 73 4.13 7.63 4.87
N ILE A 74 4.49 6.36 5.11
CA ILE A 74 4.72 5.38 4.06
C ILE A 74 3.92 4.11 4.34
N PHE A 75 3.34 3.54 3.30
CA PHE A 75 2.72 2.22 3.36
C PHE A 75 2.91 1.49 2.04
N ILE A 76 3.27 0.22 2.12
CA ILE A 76 3.30 -0.68 0.96
C ILE A 76 2.37 -1.86 1.23
N ALA A 77 1.65 -2.33 0.21
CA ALA A 77 0.75 -3.47 0.33
C ALA A 77 0.55 -4.19 -0.99
N PHE A 78 0.04 -5.41 -0.88
CA PHE A 78 -0.54 -6.14 -1.98
C PHE A 78 -1.80 -6.89 -1.52
N ALA A 79 -2.69 -7.19 -2.43
CA ALA A 79 -3.95 -7.89 -2.17
C ALA A 79 -4.52 -8.56 -3.44
N PRO A 80 -5.36 -9.63 -3.30
CA PRO A 80 -5.50 -10.48 -2.12
C PRO A 80 -4.21 -11.23 -1.78
N LYS A 81 -4.08 -11.75 -0.56
CA LYS A 81 -2.88 -12.52 -0.13
C LYS A 81 -2.63 -13.75 -0.99
N GLU A 82 -3.69 -14.52 -1.26
CA GLU A 82 -3.60 -15.84 -1.89
C GLU A 82 -3.33 -15.75 -3.40
N ASN A 83 -3.88 -14.73 -4.05
CA ASN A 83 -3.70 -14.47 -5.48
C ASN A 83 -3.61 -12.95 -5.71
N PRO A 84 -2.45 -12.33 -5.54
CA PRO A 84 -2.29 -10.89 -5.63
C PRO A 84 -2.67 -10.33 -7.00
N GLU A 85 -3.61 -9.39 -7.02
CA GLU A 85 -4.07 -8.67 -8.21
C GLU A 85 -3.59 -7.23 -8.25
N ILE A 86 -3.25 -6.67 -7.08
CA ILE A 86 -2.75 -5.30 -6.94
C ILE A 86 -1.58 -5.25 -5.96
N ALA A 87 -0.57 -4.48 -6.31
CA ALA A 87 0.46 -4.00 -5.39
C ALA A 87 0.45 -2.47 -5.37
N ILE A 88 0.55 -1.88 -4.19
CA ILE A 88 0.45 -0.43 -3.99
C ILE A 88 1.56 0.07 -3.07
N ALA A 89 2.07 1.26 -3.36
CA ALA A 89 2.91 2.03 -2.46
C ALA A 89 2.33 3.44 -2.34
N VAL A 90 2.12 3.89 -1.11
CA VAL A 90 1.64 5.23 -0.80
C VAL A 90 2.70 5.96 0.02
N TYR A 91 3.04 7.15 -0.43
CA TYR A 91 3.97 8.05 0.23
C TYR A 91 3.31 9.41 0.42
N ILE A 92 3.29 9.91 1.65
CA ILE A 92 2.69 11.19 2.01
C ILE A 92 3.74 12.03 2.71
N GLU A 93 4.15 13.11 2.06
CA GLU A 93 5.09 14.07 2.64
C GLU A 93 4.50 14.73 3.87
N ASN A 94 5.32 14.82 4.93
CA ASN A 94 4.93 15.41 6.21
C ASN A 94 3.65 14.81 6.82
N GLY A 95 3.37 13.54 6.49
CA GLY A 95 2.16 12.84 6.93
C GLY A 95 2.32 12.09 8.27
N GLY A 96 3.49 12.15 8.90
CA GLY A 96 3.77 11.47 10.16
C GLY A 96 3.77 9.94 10.02
N TRP A 97 3.04 9.25 10.88
CA TRP A 97 3.04 7.79 10.92
C TRP A 97 2.37 7.16 9.70
N GLY A 98 2.98 6.10 9.16
CA GLY A 98 2.44 5.34 8.02
C GLY A 98 1.03 4.78 8.22
N SER A 99 0.64 4.51 9.46
CA SER A 99 -0.71 4.05 9.83
C SER A 99 -1.76 5.16 9.81
N THR A 100 -1.37 6.43 9.89
CA THR A 100 -2.30 7.57 10.00
C THR A 100 -2.93 7.92 8.67
N TRP A 101 -2.13 8.03 7.61
CA TRP A 101 -2.59 8.47 6.30
C TRP A 101 -2.32 7.46 5.19
N ALA A 102 -1.06 6.98 5.07
CA ALA A 102 -0.67 6.14 3.95
C ALA A 102 -1.41 4.80 3.93
N ALA A 103 -1.56 4.13 5.08
CA ALA A 103 -2.28 2.86 5.15
C ALA A 103 -3.79 3.02 4.86
N PRO A 104 -4.53 3.97 5.47
CA PRO A 104 -5.93 4.20 5.13
C PRO A 104 -6.19 4.50 3.65
N ILE A 105 -5.37 5.36 3.03
CA ILE A 105 -5.48 5.67 1.60
C ILE A 105 -5.24 4.41 0.75
N ALA A 106 -4.19 3.64 1.07
CA ALA A 106 -3.92 2.39 0.37
C ALA A 106 -5.07 1.39 0.51
N GLY A 107 -5.66 1.26 1.70
CA GLY A 107 -6.81 0.39 1.95
C GLY A 107 -7.99 0.73 1.06
N LEU A 108 -8.40 2.00 1.01
CA LEU A 108 -9.49 2.47 0.15
C LEU A 108 -9.21 2.24 -1.34
N MET A 109 -7.97 2.46 -1.78
CA MET A 109 -7.59 2.21 -3.18
C MET A 109 -7.66 0.72 -3.52
N ILE A 110 -7.22 -0.17 -2.63
CA ILE A 110 -7.31 -1.62 -2.79
C ILE A 110 -8.78 -2.06 -2.87
N GLU A 111 -9.63 -1.62 -1.93
CA GLU A 111 -11.06 -1.92 -1.91
C GLU A 111 -11.74 -1.46 -3.20
N LYS A 112 -11.44 -0.24 -3.63
CA LYS A 112 -11.96 0.31 -4.89
C LYS A 112 -11.53 -0.50 -6.10
N TYR A 113 -10.25 -0.87 -6.18
CA TYR A 113 -9.71 -1.64 -7.31
C TYR A 113 -10.31 -3.04 -7.41
N LEU A 114 -10.42 -3.73 -6.28
CA LEU A 114 -10.96 -5.08 -6.20
C LEU A 114 -12.51 -5.10 -6.17
N LYS A 115 -13.15 -3.94 -6.32
CA LYS A 115 -14.62 -3.78 -6.30
C LYS A 115 -15.27 -4.36 -5.03
N ALA A 116 -14.56 -4.29 -3.92
CA ALA A 116 -15.08 -4.64 -2.60
C ALA A 116 -15.89 -3.49 -2.00
N ASP A 117 -16.58 -3.78 -0.91
CA ASP A 117 -17.26 -2.75 -0.13
C ASP A 117 -16.24 -1.81 0.49
N ILE A 118 -16.42 -0.51 0.25
CA ILE A 118 -15.52 0.53 0.77
C ILE A 118 -15.79 0.71 2.26
N ASN A 119 -14.71 0.76 3.05
CA ASN A 119 -14.81 1.09 4.46
C ASN A 119 -15.17 2.58 4.64
N LEU A 120 -16.44 2.86 4.84
CA LEU A 120 -16.99 4.22 4.94
C LEU A 120 -16.42 5.02 6.12
N ASP A 121 -16.02 4.37 7.20
CA ASP A 121 -15.42 5.07 8.35
C ASP A 121 -14.00 5.54 8.02
N VAL A 122 -13.24 4.74 7.30
CA VAL A 122 -11.92 5.13 6.79
C VAL A 122 -12.04 6.23 5.75
N GLU A 123 -13.01 6.13 4.83
CA GLU A 123 -13.28 7.16 3.82
C GLU A 123 -13.62 8.51 4.47
N LYS A 124 -14.51 8.53 5.46
CA LYS A 124 -14.87 9.74 6.23
C LYS A 124 -13.66 10.32 6.98
N PHE A 125 -12.83 9.47 7.60
CA PHE A 125 -11.64 9.92 8.31
C PHE A 125 -10.69 10.66 7.36
N ILE A 126 -10.40 10.11 6.20
CA ILE A 126 -9.53 10.72 5.18
C ILE A 126 -10.13 12.03 4.66
N THR A 127 -11.42 12.02 4.30
CA THR A 127 -12.11 13.20 3.77
C THR A 127 -12.10 14.35 4.77
N ASN A 128 -12.41 14.09 6.04
CA ASN A 128 -12.41 15.10 7.09
C ASN A 128 -10.99 15.63 7.38
N GLY A 129 -9.99 14.75 7.36
CA GLY A 129 -8.60 15.14 7.55
C GLY A 129 -8.10 16.09 6.46
N VAL A 130 -8.42 15.80 5.20
CA VAL A 130 -8.04 16.68 4.07
C VAL A 130 -8.76 18.03 4.11
N ILE A 131 -10.03 18.07 4.51
CA ILE A 131 -10.81 19.30 4.58
C ILE A 131 -10.31 20.22 5.72
N ASN A 132 -9.91 19.64 6.84
CA ASN A 132 -9.50 20.40 8.04
C ASN A 132 -8.00 20.73 8.10
N SER A 133 -7.21 20.30 7.13
CA SER A 133 -5.76 20.57 7.04
C SER A 133 -5.40 21.87 6.31
N LYS A 134 -6.37 22.78 6.13
CA LYS A 134 -6.18 24.12 5.55
C LYS A 134 -5.94 25.18 6.61
#